data_1b14f8f091d7f5a8581e441be1b964cd
#
_entry.id   1b14f8f091d7f5a8581e441be1b964cd
#
_cell.length_a   1.000
_cell.length_b   1.000
_cell.length_c   1.000
_cell.angle_alpha   90.00
_cell.angle_beta   90.00
_cell.angle_gamma   90.00
#
_symmetry.space_group_name_H-M   'P 1'
#
loop_
_entity.id
_entity.type
_entity.pdbx_description
1 polymer ?
#
loop_
_entity_poly.entity_id
_entity_poly.type
_entity_poly.pdbx_seq_one_letter_code
_entity_poly.pdbx_strand_id
1 'polypeptide(L)'
;MTIGRTIMNYTRMNLKEWSRGDLFQFYIDKMRIVMSLTVDMDVTNLKAYSKKHHLDFYPLMVWVVSKVVNAHDEFKYSWDADGNLIKWVFVSPSYTDFHTDDENFTKMSTEYAEALWEFYGRMEADRERYKNQRAILANKPQNFFDVSCLPWVKYAHFDVH
;
A
#
# COMPACT_ATOMS: atom_id res chain seq x y z
N MET A 1 -18.82 -18.63 23.58
CA MET A 1 -17.81 -18.35 22.53
C MET A 1 -18.49 -17.51 21.47
N THR A 2 -18.36 -16.19 21.53
CA THR A 2 -18.99 -15.26 20.57
C THR A 2 -18.06 -15.19 19.38
N ILE A 3 -18.45 -15.81 18.26
CA ILE A 3 -17.74 -15.65 16.99
C ILE A 3 -17.99 -14.21 16.55
N GLY A 4 -16.97 -13.35 16.74
CA GLY A 4 -17.00 -11.99 16.24
C GLY A 4 -17.23 -12.02 14.72
N ARG A 5 -18.33 -11.46 14.25
CA ARG A 5 -18.55 -11.19 12.83
C ARG A 5 -17.43 -10.25 12.38
N THR A 6 -16.46 -10.78 11.64
CA THR A 6 -15.51 -9.95 10.90
C THR A 6 -16.33 -9.09 9.97
N ILE A 7 -16.41 -7.80 10.23
CA ILE A 7 -17.02 -6.84 9.30
C ILE A 7 -16.11 -6.85 8.07
N MET A 8 -16.58 -7.42 6.98
CA MET A 8 -15.84 -7.40 5.71
C MET A 8 -15.83 -5.95 5.21
N ASN A 9 -14.65 -5.33 5.22
CA ASN A 9 -14.46 -3.96 4.76
C ASN A 9 -14.36 -3.86 3.22
N TYR A 10 -15.19 -4.63 2.50
CA TYR A 10 -15.26 -4.60 1.05
C TYR A 10 -16.67 -4.86 0.52
N THR A 11 -16.89 -4.48 -0.75
CA THR A 11 -18.11 -4.78 -1.51
C THR A 11 -17.76 -5.71 -2.67
N ARG A 12 -18.54 -6.80 -2.86
CA ARG A 12 -18.42 -7.63 -4.07
C ARG A 12 -18.96 -6.89 -5.28
N MET A 13 -18.22 -6.95 -6.38
CA MET A 13 -18.59 -6.33 -7.64
C MET A 13 -19.41 -7.29 -8.51
N ASN A 14 -20.55 -6.82 -9.01
CA ASN A 14 -21.29 -7.56 -10.02
C ASN A 14 -20.82 -7.11 -11.41
N LEU A 15 -19.96 -7.89 -12.04
CA LEU A 15 -19.39 -7.55 -13.35
C LEU A 15 -20.45 -7.40 -14.45
N LYS A 16 -21.59 -8.11 -14.33
CA LYS A 16 -22.69 -8.03 -15.31
C LYS A 16 -23.46 -6.70 -15.25
N GLU A 17 -23.48 -6.08 -14.09
CA GLU A 17 -24.14 -4.80 -13.84
C GLU A 17 -23.17 -3.61 -13.95
N TRP A 18 -21.87 -3.86 -13.96
CA TRP A 18 -20.87 -2.84 -14.10
C TRP A 18 -20.67 -2.48 -15.57
N SER A 19 -20.85 -1.20 -15.92
CA SER A 19 -20.77 -0.70 -17.31
C SER A 19 -19.42 -0.99 -18.00
N ARG A 20 -18.35 -1.23 -17.23
CA ARG A 20 -17.01 -1.61 -17.73
C ARG A 20 -16.70 -3.09 -17.55
N GLY A 21 -17.66 -3.90 -17.10
CA GLY A 21 -17.45 -5.31 -16.71
C GLY A 21 -16.90 -6.16 -17.85
N ASP A 22 -17.50 -6.08 -19.05
CA ASP A 22 -17.04 -6.85 -20.23
C ASP A 22 -15.63 -6.44 -20.66
N LEU A 23 -15.34 -5.14 -20.67
CA LEU A 23 -14.02 -4.61 -21.04
C LEU A 23 -12.98 -5.05 -19.99
N PHE A 24 -13.31 -4.93 -18.71
CA PHE A 24 -12.45 -5.39 -17.62
C PHE A 24 -12.14 -6.89 -17.75
N GLN A 25 -13.16 -7.71 -17.98
CA GLN A 25 -13.00 -9.16 -18.15
C GLN A 25 -12.10 -9.49 -19.34
N PHE A 26 -12.28 -8.78 -20.48
CA PHE A 26 -11.43 -8.95 -21.64
C PHE A 26 -9.95 -8.66 -21.35
N TYR A 27 -9.66 -7.56 -20.62
CA TYR A 27 -8.29 -7.20 -20.26
C TYR A 27 -7.66 -8.25 -19.32
N ILE A 28 -8.41 -8.73 -18.34
CA ILE A 28 -7.91 -9.74 -17.39
C ILE A 28 -7.65 -11.08 -18.08
N ASP A 29 -8.60 -11.57 -18.89
CA ASP A 29 -8.54 -12.93 -19.44
C ASP A 29 -7.66 -13.04 -20.68
N LYS A 30 -7.68 -12.03 -21.54
CA LYS A 30 -7.07 -12.09 -22.89
C LYS A 30 -5.80 -11.26 -23.02
N MET A 31 -5.82 -10.03 -22.51
CA MET A 31 -4.71 -9.10 -22.75
C MET A 31 -3.62 -9.22 -21.70
N ARG A 32 -3.95 -9.49 -20.44
CA ARG A 32 -3.03 -9.59 -19.30
C ARG A 32 -2.03 -8.43 -19.26
N ILE A 33 -2.55 -7.20 -19.41
CA ILE A 33 -1.71 -6.01 -19.48
C ILE A 33 -1.12 -5.70 -18.10
N VAL A 34 0.18 -5.51 -18.07
CA VAL A 34 0.91 -4.87 -16.97
C VAL A 34 1.30 -3.48 -17.42
N MET A 35 1.07 -2.47 -16.59
CA MET A 35 1.44 -1.09 -16.87
C MET A 35 2.50 -0.62 -15.88
N SER A 36 3.62 -0.14 -16.41
CA SER A 36 4.67 0.53 -15.64
C SER A 36 4.72 1.99 -16.04
N LEU A 37 4.75 2.88 -15.05
CA LEU A 37 4.77 4.32 -15.25
C LEU A 37 5.81 4.96 -14.33
N THR A 38 6.73 5.74 -14.92
CA THR A 38 7.72 6.52 -14.18
C THR A 38 7.41 8.00 -14.32
N VAL A 39 7.36 8.71 -13.22
CA VAL A 39 7.10 10.16 -13.17
C VAL A 39 8.05 10.85 -12.20
N ASP A 40 8.46 12.06 -12.55
CA ASP A 40 9.19 12.93 -11.63
C ASP A 40 8.21 13.65 -10.71
N MET A 41 8.53 13.69 -9.41
CA MET A 41 7.72 14.37 -8.40
C MET A 41 8.54 15.42 -7.66
N ASP A 42 8.04 16.65 -7.59
CA ASP A 42 8.61 17.68 -6.72
C ASP A 42 8.17 17.45 -5.26
N VAL A 43 9.13 17.04 -4.44
CA VAL A 43 8.93 16.78 -3.00
C VAL A 43 9.49 17.89 -2.10
N THR A 44 9.81 19.06 -2.67
CA THR A 44 10.43 20.18 -1.94
C THR A 44 9.59 20.59 -0.72
N ASN A 45 8.30 20.82 -0.93
CA ASN A 45 7.39 21.20 0.15
C ASN A 45 7.21 20.11 1.20
N LEU A 46 7.18 18.83 0.77
CA LEU A 46 7.07 17.69 1.68
C LEU A 46 8.32 17.55 2.55
N LYS A 47 9.52 17.74 1.98
CA LYS A 47 10.78 17.77 2.73
C LYS A 47 10.85 18.94 3.70
N ALA A 48 10.36 20.11 3.32
CA ALA A 48 10.28 21.27 4.22
C ALA A 48 9.33 21.01 5.40
N TYR A 49 8.18 20.40 5.14
CA TYR A 49 7.22 19.99 6.17
C TYR A 49 7.83 18.95 7.14
N SER A 50 8.47 17.90 6.61
CA SER A 50 9.17 16.86 7.39
C SER A 50 10.17 17.50 8.37
N LYS A 51 11.05 18.39 7.88
CA LYS A 51 12.03 19.11 8.72
C LYS A 51 11.37 20.00 9.77
N LYS A 52 10.36 20.77 9.39
CA LYS A 52 9.65 21.70 10.29
C LYS A 52 8.98 20.97 11.46
N HIS A 53 8.47 19.78 11.21
CA HIS A 53 7.71 19.01 12.19
C HIS A 53 8.52 17.85 12.83
N HIS A 54 9.81 17.74 12.51
CA HIS A 54 10.70 16.68 12.99
C HIS A 54 10.18 15.27 12.70
N LEU A 55 9.60 15.08 11.49
CA LEU A 55 9.12 13.79 11.00
C LEU A 55 10.15 13.15 10.07
N ASP A 56 10.29 11.85 10.12
CA ASP A 56 11.02 11.11 9.10
C ASP A 56 10.32 11.21 7.75
N PHE A 57 11.11 11.44 6.69
CA PHE A 57 10.56 11.64 5.34
C PHE A 57 9.87 10.39 4.80
N TYR A 58 10.40 9.20 5.07
CA TYR A 58 9.85 7.96 4.53
C TYR A 58 8.43 7.65 5.05
N PRO A 59 8.17 7.62 6.37
CA PRO A 59 6.80 7.46 6.87
C PRO A 59 5.82 8.51 6.36
N LEU A 60 6.28 9.76 6.26
CA LEU A 60 5.47 10.85 5.72
C LEU A 60 5.12 10.61 4.24
N MET A 61 6.07 10.17 3.43
CA MET A 61 5.85 9.84 2.02
C MET A 61 4.90 8.65 1.87
N VAL A 62 5.06 7.59 2.67
CA VAL A 62 4.16 6.43 2.68
C VAL A 62 2.73 6.87 2.98
N TRP A 63 2.53 7.79 3.93
CA TRP A 63 1.20 8.34 4.22
C TRP A 63 0.63 9.14 3.04
N VAL A 64 1.42 10.00 2.40
CA VAL A 64 0.98 10.79 1.23
C VAL A 64 0.53 9.87 0.10
N VAL A 65 1.34 8.85 -0.22
CA VAL A 65 0.97 7.84 -1.22
C VAL A 65 -0.31 7.11 -0.83
N SER A 66 -0.43 6.73 0.45
CA SER A 66 -1.64 6.05 0.97
C SER A 66 -2.89 6.91 0.81
N LYS A 67 -2.79 8.22 1.05
CA LYS A 67 -3.91 9.15 0.83
C LYS A 67 -4.34 9.19 -0.63
N VAL A 68 -3.38 9.31 -1.55
CA VAL A 68 -3.68 9.35 -2.99
C VAL A 68 -4.31 8.03 -3.42
N VAL A 69 -3.72 6.90 -3.06
CA VAL A 69 -4.26 5.56 -3.39
C VAL A 69 -5.69 5.40 -2.87
N ASN A 70 -5.96 5.80 -1.63
CA ASN A 70 -7.31 5.68 -1.05
C ASN A 70 -8.32 6.71 -1.59
N ALA A 71 -7.87 7.81 -2.19
CA ALA A 71 -8.74 8.77 -2.86
C ALA A 71 -9.30 8.26 -4.21
N HIS A 72 -8.71 7.21 -4.79
CA HIS A 72 -9.07 6.67 -6.09
C HIS A 72 -9.55 5.22 -5.97
N ASP A 73 -10.79 4.97 -6.36
CA ASP A 73 -11.41 3.64 -6.29
C ASP A 73 -10.66 2.58 -7.11
N GLU A 74 -10.03 3.00 -8.21
CA GLU A 74 -9.28 2.15 -9.13
C GLU A 74 -8.17 1.34 -8.45
N PHE A 75 -7.60 1.87 -7.36
CA PHE A 75 -6.53 1.21 -6.59
C PHE A 75 -7.05 0.29 -5.46
N LYS A 76 -8.38 0.20 -5.28
CA LYS A 76 -9.00 -0.56 -4.19
C LYS A 76 -9.61 -1.89 -4.62
N TYR A 77 -9.43 -2.29 -5.88
CA TYR A 77 -9.93 -3.56 -6.38
C TYR A 77 -8.95 -4.71 -6.12
N SER A 78 -9.48 -5.87 -5.76
CA SER A 78 -8.74 -7.12 -5.66
C SER A 78 -9.69 -8.32 -5.82
N TRP A 79 -9.18 -9.52 -5.61
CA TRP A 79 -9.95 -10.75 -5.66
C TRP A 79 -10.12 -11.33 -4.26
N ASP A 80 -11.33 -11.83 -3.94
CA ASP A 80 -11.54 -12.62 -2.71
C ASP A 80 -11.04 -14.07 -2.91
N ALA A 81 -11.08 -14.85 -1.83
CA ALA A 81 -10.63 -16.25 -1.86
C ALA A 81 -11.45 -17.14 -2.81
N ASP A 82 -12.67 -16.73 -3.15
CA ASP A 82 -13.56 -17.45 -4.08
C ASP A 82 -13.36 -16.99 -5.53
N GLY A 83 -12.45 -16.04 -5.79
CA GLY A 83 -12.18 -15.49 -7.11
C GLY A 83 -13.20 -14.44 -7.57
N ASN A 84 -13.97 -13.84 -6.67
CA ASN A 84 -14.85 -12.72 -7.00
C ASN A 84 -14.09 -11.42 -6.94
N LEU A 85 -14.36 -10.50 -7.88
CA LEU A 85 -13.85 -9.14 -7.82
C LEU A 85 -14.50 -8.39 -6.65
N ILE A 86 -13.68 -7.78 -5.83
CA ILE A 86 -14.10 -7.00 -4.66
C ILE A 86 -13.50 -5.59 -4.72
N LYS A 87 -14.18 -4.63 -4.11
CA LYS A 87 -13.68 -3.29 -3.87
C LYS A 87 -13.59 -3.04 -2.37
N TRP A 88 -12.38 -2.79 -1.88
CA TRP A 88 -12.13 -2.43 -0.48
C TRP A 88 -12.64 -1.02 -0.15
N VAL A 89 -13.06 -0.82 1.08
CA VAL A 89 -13.39 0.53 1.62
C VAL A 89 -12.11 1.37 1.66
N PHE A 90 -11.01 0.76 2.12
CA PHE A 90 -9.67 1.34 2.11
C PHE A 90 -8.63 0.25 1.89
N VAL A 91 -7.42 0.65 1.50
CA VAL A 91 -6.25 -0.21 1.40
C VAL A 91 -5.10 0.36 2.21
N SER A 92 -4.28 -0.52 2.76
CA SER A 92 -3.16 -0.18 3.65
C SER A 92 -1.83 -0.36 2.95
N PRO A 93 -0.81 0.46 3.22
CA PRO A 93 0.51 0.26 2.66
C PRO A 93 1.20 -0.97 3.26
N SER A 94 1.82 -1.75 2.39
CA SER A 94 2.81 -2.77 2.73
C SER A 94 4.17 -2.26 2.26
N TYR A 95 5.14 -2.18 3.16
CA TYR A 95 6.41 -1.51 2.90
C TYR A 95 7.57 -2.28 3.50
N THR A 96 8.78 -1.91 3.08
CA THR A 96 10.03 -2.45 3.61
C THR A 96 10.68 -1.45 4.56
N ASP A 97 11.09 -1.94 5.73
CA ASP A 97 11.97 -1.24 6.67
C ASP A 97 13.36 -1.84 6.54
N PHE A 98 14.31 -1.02 6.09
CA PHE A 98 15.68 -1.46 5.83
C PHE A 98 16.53 -1.31 7.09
N HIS A 99 17.30 -2.36 7.40
CA HIS A 99 18.19 -2.43 8.55
C HIS A 99 19.64 -2.26 8.07
N THR A 100 20.25 -1.16 8.46
CA THR A 100 21.62 -0.80 8.02
C THR A 100 22.72 -1.59 8.70
N ASP A 101 22.42 -2.27 9.82
CA ASP A 101 23.35 -3.06 10.60
C ASP A 101 23.75 -4.38 9.92
N ASP A 102 22.84 -4.96 9.16
CA ASP A 102 23.05 -6.25 8.48
C ASP A 102 22.60 -6.24 7.00
N GLU A 103 22.28 -5.04 6.46
CA GLU A 103 21.83 -4.84 5.07
C GLU A 103 20.63 -5.70 4.67
N ASN A 104 19.77 -6.01 5.64
CA ASN A 104 18.57 -6.80 5.47
C ASN A 104 17.31 -5.93 5.63
N PHE A 105 16.13 -6.52 5.54
CA PHE A 105 14.87 -5.78 5.66
C PHE A 105 13.78 -6.59 6.37
N THR A 106 12.81 -5.85 6.89
CA THR A 106 11.51 -6.39 7.32
C THR A 106 10.43 -5.85 6.40
N LYS A 107 9.64 -6.71 5.78
CA LYS A 107 8.44 -6.30 5.04
C LYS A 107 7.23 -6.39 5.97
N MET A 108 6.58 -5.26 6.19
CA MET A 108 5.44 -5.12 7.11
C MET A 108 4.34 -4.26 6.51
N SER A 109 3.21 -4.19 7.19
CA SER A 109 2.08 -3.32 6.82
C SER A 109 1.61 -2.54 8.04
N THR A 110 1.20 -1.29 7.82
CA THR A 110 0.53 -0.47 8.82
C THR A 110 -0.87 -0.13 8.32
N GLU A 111 -1.87 -0.30 9.18
CA GLU A 111 -3.24 0.03 8.82
C GLU A 111 -3.37 1.52 8.51
N TYR A 112 -3.99 1.83 7.35
CA TYR A 112 -4.22 3.20 6.91
C TYR A 112 -5.04 3.99 7.91
N ALA A 113 -4.67 5.24 8.08
CA ALA A 113 -5.46 6.25 8.77
C ALA A 113 -5.46 7.55 7.96
N GLU A 114 -6.63 8.20 7.89
CA GLU A 114 -6.79 9.47 7.16
C GLU A 114 -5.97 10.60 7.78
N ALA A 115 -5.88 10.63 9.12
CA ALA A 115 -5.11 11.63 9.84
C ALA A 115 -3.61 11.26 9.87
N LEU A 116 -2.75 12.21 9.49
CA LEU A 116 -1.30 12.03 9.44
C LEU A 116 -0.73 11.51 10.77
N TRP A 117 -1.06 12.17 11.86
CA TRP A 117 -0.45 11.84 13.16
C TRP A 117 -0.88 10.46 13.69
N GLU A 118 -2.08 10.03 13.35
CA GLU A 118 -2.55 8.69 13.69
C GLU A 118 -1.79 7.63 12.87
N PHE A 119 -1.69 7.83 11.56
CA PHE A 119 -0.94 6.91 10.70
C PHE A 119 0.54 6.84 11.08
N TYR A 120 1.17 8.01 11.31
CA TYR A 120 2.57 8.10 11.69
C TYR A 120 2.83 7.36 13.00
N GLY A 121 2.00 7.56 14.01
CA GLY A 121 2.13 6.86 15.28
C GLY A 121 1.95 5.35 15.16
N ARG A 122 1.01 4.88 14.32
CA ARG A 122 0.85 3.44 14.02
C ARG A 122 2.10 2.86 13.34
N MET A 123 2.65 3.57 12.36
CA MET A 123 3.83 3.13 11.62
C MET A 123 5.07 3.03 12.52
N GLU A 124 5.30 4.02 13.37
CA GLU A 124 6.39 3.99 14.36
C GLU A 124 6.22 2.83 15.36
N ALA A 125 4.99 2.58 15.83
CA ALA A 125 4.71 1.46 16.72
C ALA A 125 4.98 0.09 16.05
N ASP A 126 4.64 -0.05 14.77
CA ASP A 126 4.91 -1.27 13.99
C ASP A 126 6.42 -1.44 13.76
N ARG A 127 7.14 -0.37 13.40
CA ARG A 127 8.60 -0.39 13.25
C ARG A 127 9.29 -0.79 14.54
N GLU A 128 8.89 -0.23 15.69
CA GLU A 128 9.44 -0.60 16.99
C GLU A 128 9.14 -2.06 17.34
N ARG A 129 7.91 -2.53 17.07
CA ARG A 129 7.50 -3.92 17.34
C ARG A 129 8.33 -4.92 16.54
N TYR A 130 8.69 -4.61 15.32
CA TYR A 130 9.34 -5.54 14.39
C TYR A 130 10.83 -5.24 14.16
N LYS A 131 11.43 -4.28 14.85
CA LYS A 131 12.80 -3.82 14.66
C LYS A 131 13.87 -4.92 14.67
N ASN A 132 13.62 -6.01 15.41
CA ASN A 132 14.54 -7.15 15.53
C ASN A 132 14.19 -8.32 14.59
N GLN A 133 13.20 -8.16 13.73
CA GLN A 133 12.83 -9.18 12.76
C GLN A 133 13.52 -8.90 11.41
N ARG A 134 13.77 -9.96 10.68
CA ARG A 134 14.32 -9.95 9.32
C ARG A 134 13.49 -10.92 8.51
N ALA A 135 12.31 -10.47 8.07
CA ALA A 135 11.36 -11.35 7.42
C ALA A 135 10.28 -10.58 6.63
N ILE A 136 9.61 -11.31 5.76
CA ILE A 136 8.31 -10.90 5.23
C ILE A 136 7.27 -11.34 6.25
N LEU A 137 6.62 -10.40 6.92
CA LEU A 137 5.65 -10.72 7.96
C LEU A 137 4.41 -11.39 7.34
N ALA A 138 4.02 -12.53 7.91
CA ALA A 138 2.90 -13.34 7.41
C ALA A 138 1.53 -12.66 7.62
N ASN A 139 1.43 -11.72 8.55
CA ASN A 139 0.18 -11.06 8.93
C ASN A 139 -0.13 -9.85 8.03
N LYS A 140 0.04 -10.00 6.72
CA LYS A 140 -0.42 -8.95 5.78
C LYS A 140 -1.94 -8.87 5.80
N PRO A 141 -2.51 -7.66 5.91
CA PRO A 141 -3.92 -7.48 5.60
C PRO A 141 -4.17 -7.86 4.13
N GLN A 142 -5.36 -8.35 3.80
CA GLN A 142 -5.71 -8.66 2.40
C GLN A 142 -5.86 -7.39 1.56
N ASN A 143 -6.23 -6.28 2.20
CA ASN A 143 -6.43 -4.95 1.60
C ASN A 143 -5.14 -4.13 1.64
N PHE A 144 -4.15 -4.50 0.85
CA PHE A 144 -2.87 -3.77 0.82
C PHE A 144 -2.43 -3.40 -0.59
N PHE A 145 -1.54 -2.42 -0.67
CA PHE A 145 -0.71 -2.10 -1.83
C PHE A 145 0.75 -2.00 -1.40
N ASP A 146 1.67 -2.31 -2.29
CA ASP A 146 3.09 -2.31 -1.96
C ASP A 146 3.73 -0.94 -2.20
N VAL A 147 4.59 -0.52 -1.27
CA VAL A 147 5.45 0.66 -1.37
C VAL A 147 6.89 0.23 -1.13
N SER A 148 7.80 0.58 -2.03
CA SER A 148 9.23 0.37 -1.87
C SER A 148 9.98 1.68 -2.07
N CYS A 149 11.06 1.88 -1.33
CA CYS A 149 11.92 3.06 -1.44
C CYS A 149 13.38 2.65 -1.45
N LEU A 150 14.13 3.14 -2.43
CA LEU A 150 15.56 2.87 -2.61
C LEU A 150 16.33 4.20 -2.66
N PRO A 151 16.45 4.94 -1.53
CA PRO A 151 16.95 6.31 -1.53
C PRO A 151 18.44 6.43 -1.84
N TRP A 152 19.19 5.32 -1.77
CA TRP A 152 20.63 5.25 -2.05
C TRP A 152 20.97 4.89 -3.50
N VAL A 153 19.98 4.57 -4.33
CA VAL A 153 20.15 4.20 -5.74
C VAL A 153 19.61 5.30 -6.64
N LYS A 154 20.40 5.75 -7.62
CA LYS A 154 19.90 6.59 -8.71
C LYS A 154 19.45 5.69 -9.86
N TYR A 155 18.19 5.77 -10.24
CA TYR A 155 17.63 5.06 -11.36
C TYR A 155 16.66 5.95 -12.13
N ALA A 156 16.61 5.79 -13.43
CA ALA A 156 15.68 6.49 -14.30
C ALA A 156 14.36 5.71 -14.45
N HIS A 157 14.43 4.38 -14.29
CA HIS A 157 13.28 3.50 -14.38
C HIS A 157 13.54 2.25 -13.53
N PHE A 158 12.50 1.76 -12.86
CA PHE A 158 12.52 0.52 -12.10
C PHE A 158 11.24 -0.24 -12.39
N ASP A 159 11.36 -1.51 -12.77
CA ASP A 159 10.25 -2.37 -13.12
C ASP A 159 10.35 -3.69 -12.38
N VAL A 160 9.23 -4.18 -11.87
CA VAL A 160 9.12 -5.45 -11.15
C VAL A 160 8.11 -6.32 -11.88
N HIS A 161 8.58 -7.22 -12.72
CA HIS A 161 7.77 -8.21 -13.42
C HIS A 161 7.84 -9.57 -12.75
#